data_e94a288275d73e183712f4727416c73b
#
_entry.id   e94a288275d73e183712f4727416c73b
#
_cell.length_a   1.000
_cell.length_b   1.000
_cell.length_c   1.000
_cell.angle_alpha   90.00
_cell.angle_beta   90.00
_cell.angle_gamma   90.00
#
_symmetry.space_group_name_H-M   'P 1'
#
loop_
_entity.id
_entity.type
_entity.pdbx_description
1 polymer ?
#
loop_
_entity_poly.entity_id
_entity_poly.type
_entity_poly.pdbx_seq_one_letter_code
_entity_poly.pdbx_strand_id
1 'polypeptide(L)'
;AFLALMAVIYGPVAGLSIGLVGHLLKDLILYGSPWISWIIASGIVGLVIGLSKKRLNVEDGEFGRKKVIVFNIYQVIANAVAWLLVAPALDVLIYAEPAKKVFTQGAVSFGFNIVMVGILGSILIATYAKTRVKKGSLDRE
;
A
#
# COMPACT_ATOMS: atom_id res chain seq x y z
N ALA A 1 4.58 -2.79 3.39
CA ALA A 1 3.99 -4.13 3.43
C ALA A 1 2.77 -4.19 4.36
N PHE A 2 2.86 -3.72 5.62
CA PHE A 2 1.74 -3.73 6.57
C PHE A 2 0.52 -2.94 6.07
N LEU A 3 0.72 -1.73 5.55
CA LEU A 3 -0.34 -0.94 4.90
C LEU A 3 -1.07 -1.75 3.81
N ALA A 4 -0.32 -2.48 2.99
CA ALA A 4 -0.90 -3.29 1.92
C ALA A 4 -1.77 -4.44 2.47
N LEU A 5 -1.32 -5.12 3.53
CA LEU A 5 -2.12 -6.14 4.22
C LEU A 5 -3.44 -5.56 4.73
N MET A 6 -3.38 -4.45 5.46
CA MET A 6 -4.57 -3.79 6.02
C MET A 6 -5.53 -3.31 4.92
N ALA A 7 -4.99 -2.74 3.84
CA ALA A 7 -5.78 -2.28 2.70
C ALA A 7 -6.51 -3.44 2.00
N VAL A 8 -5.85 -4.59 1.82
CA VAL A 8 -6.46 -5.78 1.23
C VAL A 8 -7.57 -6.36 2.12
N ILE A 9 -7.37 -6.36 3.43
CA ILE A 9 -8.36 -6.90 4.39
C ILE A 9 -9.56 -5.95 4.55
N TYR A 10 -9.30 -4.68 4.81
CA TYR A 10 -10.34 -3.72 5.22
C TYR A 10 -10.86 -2.84 4.07
N GLY A 11 -10.14 -2.77 2.95
CA GLY A 11 -10.56 -2.05 1.75
C GLY A 11 -10.00 -0.63 1.61
N PRO A 12 -10.48 0.13 0.60
CA PRO A 12 -9.84 1.38 0.17
C PRO A 12 -9.89 2.50 1.21
N VAL A 13 -11.00 2.66 1.93
CA VAL A 13 -11.13 3.71 2.95
C VAL A 13 -10.18 3.46 4.11
N ALA A 14 -10.12 2.22 4.60
CA ALA A 14 -9.19 1.85 5.66
C ALA A 14 -7.73 1.98 5.18
N GLY A 15 -7.42 1.54 3.96
CA GLY A 15 -6.11 1.70 3.35
C GLY A 15 -5.67 3.17 3.27
N LEU A 16 -6.56 4.05 2.80
CA LEU A 16 -6.33 5.50 2.78
C LEU A 16 -5.99 6.03 4.17
N SER A 17 -6.87 5.77 5.14
CA SER A 17 -6.72 6.27 6.51
C SER A 17 -5.44 5.77 7.17
N ILE A 18 -5.12 4.48 7.05
CA ILE A 18 -3.91 3.88 7.62
C ILE A 18 -2.66 4.45 6.94
N GLY A 19 -2.70 4.68 5.62
CA GLY A 19 -1.60 5.31 4.88
C GLY A 19 -1.33 6.74 5.33
N LEU A 20 -2.38 7.56 5.47
CA LEU A 20 -2.29 8.94 5.94
C LEU A 20 -1.76 9.00 7.39
N VAL A 21 -2.43 8.32 8.30
CA VAL A 21 -2.09 8.35 9.73
C VAL A 21 -0.73 7.72 10.00
N GLY A 22 -0.45 6.56 9.38
CA GLY A 22 0.81 5.85 9.57
C GLY A 22 2.03 6.67 9.10
N HIS A 23 1.91 7.36 7.95
CA HIS A 23 3.00 8.20 7.46
C HIS A 23 3.15 9.46 8.30
N LEU A 24 2.03 10.10 8.69
CA LEU A 24 2.04 11.25 9.59
C LEU A 24 2.76 10.93 10.90
N LEU A 25 2.39 9.82 11.54
CA LEU A 25 3.02 9.39 12.80
C LEU A 25 4.52 9.09 12.61
N LYS A 26 4.87 8.41 11.51
CA LYS A 26 6.29 8.17 11.16
C LYS A 26 7.06 9.48 11.07
N ASP A 27 6.54 10.47 10.34
CA ASP A 27 7.22 11.75 10.16
C ASP A 27 7.37 12.51 11.48
N LEU A 28 6.33 12.55 12.30
CA LEU A 28 6.38 13.20 13.62
C LEU A 28 7.40 12.54 14.54
N ILE A 29 7.48 11.22 14.56
CA ILE A 29 8.40 10.47 15.43
C ILE A 29 9.84 10.59 14.97
N LEU A 30 10.09 10.46 13.65
CA LEU A 30 11.45 10.39 13.12
C LEU A 30 12.06 11.75 12.78
N TYR A 31 11.24 12.70 12.35
CA TYR A 31 11.69 13.99 11.83
C TYR A 31 11.16 15.20 12.62
N GLY A 32 10.19 14.99 13.51
CA GLY A 32 9.56 16.05 14.29
C GLY A 32 8.63 16.98 13.49
N SER A 33 8.51 16.79 12.18
CA SER A 33 7.65 17.58 11.30
C SER A 33 7.07 16.76 10.17
N PRO A 34 5.76 16.92 9.84
CA PRO A 34 5.12 16.16 8.79
C PRO A 34 5.43 16.74 7.39
N TRP A 35 5.59 15.86 6.40
CA TRP A 35 5.74 16.22 4.99
C TRP A 35 4.48 15.82 4.21
N ILE A 36 3.59 16.79 4.01
CA ILE A 36 2.20 16.56 3.57
C ILE A 36 2.10 15.81 2.23
N SER A 37 2.96 16.14 1.26
CA SER A 37 2.98 15.50 -0.05
C SER A 37 3.19 13.97 0.04
N TRP A 38 4.10 13.55 0.89
CA TRP A 38 4.42 12.12 1.09
C TRP A 38 3.38 11.40 1.94
N ILE A 39 2.76 12.11 2.87
CA ILE A 39 1.60 11.60 3.64
C ILE A 39 0.44 11.30 2.69
N ILE A 40 0.10 12.25 1.81
CA ILE A 40 -0.96 12.07 0.80
C ILE A 40 -0.61 10.90 -0.12
N ALA A 41 0.62 10.82 -0.62
CA ALA A 41 1.08 9.72 -1.46
C ALA A 41 0.89 8.35 -0.77
N SER A 42 1.23 8.23 0.51
CA SER A 42 1.02 7.00 1.28
C SER A 42 -0.45 6.64 1.44
N GLY A 43 -1.33 7.64 1.62
CA GLY A 43 -2.78 7.44 1.61
C GLY A 43 -3.27 6.87 0.28
N ILE A 44 -2.77 7.41 -0.84
CA ILE A 44 -3.10 6.93 -2.20
C ILE A 44 -2.64 5.48 -2.40
N VAL A 45 -1.45 5.11 -1.93
CA VAL A 45 -0.98 3.72 -1.97
C VAL A 45 -2.00 2.79 -1.29
N GLY A 46 -2.41 3.15 -0.08
CA GLY A 46 -3.40 2.36 0.67
C GLY A 46 -4.76 2.29 -0.01
N LEU A 47 -5.24 3.42 -0.54
CA LEU A 47 -6.51 3.49 -1.26
C LEU A 47 -6.52 2.58 -2.48
N VAL A 48 -5.51 2.70 -3.36
CA VAL A 48 -5.46 1.94 -4.62
C VAL A 48 -5.28 0.45 -4.36
N ILE A 49 -4.41 0.06 -3.42
CA ILE A 49 -4.28 -1.35 -3.02
C ILE A 49 -5.61 -1.87 -2.45
N GLY A 50 -6.29 -1.07 -1.64
CA GLY A 50 -7.58 -1.42 -1.04
C GLY A 50 -8.70 -1.70 -2.05
N LEU A 51 -8.65 -1.11 -3.25
CA LEU A 51 -9.58 -1.43 -4.34
C LEU A 51 -9.50 -2.90 -4.77
N SER A 52 -8.39 -3.57 -4.51
CA SER A 52 -8.22 -4.99 -4.82
C SER A 52 -8.96 -5.93 -3.87
N LYS A 53 -9.48 -5.47 -2.72
CA LYS A 53 -10.11 -6.28 -1.67
C LYS A 53 -11.09 -7.32 -2.23
N LYS A 54 -12.06 -6.87 -3.02
CA LYS A 54 -13.10 -7.75 -3.57
C LYS A 54 -12.54 -8.82 -4.52
N ARG A 55 -11.51 -8.47 -5.30
CA ARG A 55 -10.89 -9.39 -6.26
C ARG A 55 -10.00 -10.41 -5.57
N LEU A 56 -9.30 -9.99 -4.52
CA LEU A 56 -8.41 -10.87 -3.77
C LEU A 56 -9.17 -11.77 -2.80
N ASN A 57 -10.24 -11.26 -2.18
CA ASN A 57 -11.10 -12.00 -1.25
C ASN A 57 -10.32 -12.98 -0.36
N VAL A 58 -9.33 -12.45 0.38
CA VAL A 58 -8.39 -13.26 1.17
C VAL A 58 -9.04 -13.91 2.40
N GLU A 59 -10.23 -13.43 2.76
CA GLU A 59 -11.01 -13.98 3.87
C GLU A 59 -11.52 -15.41 3.59
N ASP A 60 -11.54 -15.81 2.31
CA ASP A 60 -11.87 -17.21 1.92
C ASP A 60 -10.73 -18.21 2.21
N GLY A 61 -9.63 -17.78 2.80
CA GLY A 61 -8.50 -18.64 3.15
C GLY A 61 -7.57 -18.96 1.98
N GLU A 62 -7.73 -18.32 0.82
CA GLU A 62 -6.95 -18.61 -0.37
C GLU A 62 -6.20 -17.37 -0.88
N PHE A 63 -4.90 -17.53 -1.10
CA PHE A 63 -4.05 -16.53 -1.75
C PHE A 63 -3.05 -17.22 -2.70
N GLY A 64 -3.61 -17.88 -3.74
CA GLY A 64 -2.83 -18.59 -4.74
C GLY A 64 -2.19 -17.67 -5.78
N ARG A 65 -1.43 -18.27 -6.72
CA ARG A 65 -0.62 -17.57 -7.73
C ARG A 65 -1.37 -16.45 -8.49
N LYS A 66 -2.62 -16.69 -8.88
CA LYS A 66 -3.43 -15.68 -9.57
C LYS A 66 -3.68 -14.45 -8.70
N LYS A 67 -4.02 -14.65 -7.42
CA LYS A 67 -4.24 -13.55 -6.47
C LYS A 67 -2.95 -12.80 -6.16
N VAL A 68 -1.80 -13.48 -6.09
CA VAL A 68 -0.48 -12.84 -5.96
C VAL A 68 -0.20 -11.92 -7.14
N ILE A 69 -0.46 -12.35 -8.36
CA ILE A 69 -0.28 -11.54 -9.57
C ILE A 69 -1.20 -10.31 -9.53
N VAL A 70 -2.49 -10.50 -9.22
CA VAL A 70 -3.45 -9.39 -9.10
C VAL A 70 -3.01 -8.39 -8.05
N PHE A 71 -2.62 -8.86 -6.87
CA PHE A 71 -2.09 -7.99 -5.81
C PHE A 71 -0.90 -7.17 -6.30
N ASN A 72 0.06 -7.81 -6.96
CA ASN A 72 1.26 -7.14 -7.46
C ASN A 72 0.96 -6.13 -8.56
N ILE A 73 -0.04 -6.35 -9.41
CA ILE A 73 -0.49 -5.33 -10.37
C ILE A 73 -1.02 -4.09 -9.63
N TYR A 74 -1.91 -4.28 -8.65
CA TYR A 74 -2.47 -3.17 -7.88
C TYR A 74 -1.39 -2.40 -7.11
N GLN A 75 -0.47 -3.10 -6.44
CA GLN A 75 0.57 -2.43 -5.66
C GLN A 75 1.59 -1.69 -6.56
N VAL A 76 1.92 -2.21 -7.74
CA VAL A 76 2.80 -1.49 -8.68
C VAL A 76 2.12 -0.22 -9.18
N ILE A 77 0.84 -0.30 -9.60
CA ILE A 77 0.08 0.88 -10.01
C ILE A 77 -0.02 1.90 -8.88
N ALA A 78 -0.36 1.45 -7.66
CA ALA A 78 -0.47 2.30 -6.49
C ALA A 78 0.83 3.06 -6.20
N ASN A 79 1.95 2.34 -6.19
CA ASN A 79 3.26 2.93 -5.96
C ASN A 79 3.71 3.84 -7.10
N ALA A 80 3.42 3.49 -8.37
CA ALA A 80 3.73 4.35 -9.51
C ALA A 80 2.99 5.69 -9.41
N VAL A 81 1.68 5.67 -9.18
CA VAL A 81 0.88 6.90 -9.02
C VAL A 81 1.37 7.74 -7.85
N ALA A 82 1.61 7.11 -6.70
CA ALA A 82 2.00 7.81 -5.49
C ALA A 82 3.40 8.43 -5.59
N TRP A 83 4.40 7.63 -5.97
CA TRP A 83 5.80 8.04 -5.87
C TRP A 83 6.38 8.66 -7.13
N LEU A 84 5.86 8.32 -8.32
CA LEU A 84 6.34 8.92 -9.57
C LEU A 84 5.56 10.17 -9.97
N LEU A 85 4.33 10.35 -9.48
CA LEU A 85 3.47 11.45 -9.88
C LEU A 85 3.08 12.34 -8.69
N VAL A 86 2.33 11.80 -7.72
CA VAL A 86 1.69 12.61 -6.68
C VAL A 86 2.69 13.26 -5.73
N ALA A 87 3.58 12.48 -5.11
CA ALA A 87 4.54 13.02 -4.15
C ALA A 87 5.45 14.09 -4.79
N PRO A 88 6.13 13.82 -5.94
CA PRO A 88 6.98 14.82 -6.56
C PRO A 88 6.22 16.07 -7.03
N ALA A 89 5.03 15.89 -7.62
CA ALA A 89 4.23 17.02 -8.06
C ALA A 89 3.82 17.94 -6.89
N LEU A 90 3.37 17.35 -5.79
CA LEU A 90 3.02 18.10 -4.59
C LEU A 90 4.24 18.74 -3.93
N ASP A 91 5.41 18.10 -3.96
CA ASP A 91 6.65 18.70 -3.44
C ASP A 91 7.02 19.97 -4.21
N VAL A 92 6.88 19.96 -5.53
CA VAL A 92 7.11 21.16 -6.36
C VAL A 92 6.06 22.22 -6.06
N LEU A 93 4.79 21.85 -5.98
CA LEU A 93 3.68 22.80 -5.83
C LEU A 93 3.58 23.41 -4.44
N ILE A 94 3.81 22.63 -3.39
CA ILE A 94 3.63 23.08 -2.00
C ILE A 94 4.91 23.68 -1.43
N TYR A 95 6.05 23.03 -1.71
CA TYR A 95 7.33 23.38 -1.07
C TYR A 95 8.34 24.04 -2.01
N ALA A 96 7.97 24.26 -3.29
CA ALA A 96 8.84 24.81 -4.32
C ALA A 96 10.18 24.04 -4.45
N GLU A 97 10.15 22.73 -4.18
CA GLU A 97 11.33 21.89 -4.28
C GLU A 97 11.79 21.73 -5.74
N PRO A 98 13.10 21.62 -6.01
CA PRO A 98 13.61 21.43 -7.36
C PRO A 98 13.08 20.13 -7.99
N ALA A 99 12.39 20.22 -9.13
CA ALA A 99 11.75 19.09 -9.79
C ALA A 99 12.69 17.89 -9.97
N LYS A 100 13.93 18.11 -10.47
CA LYS A 100 14.93 17.05 -10.64
C LYS A 100 15.17 16.27 -9.35
N LYS A 101 15.26 16.95 -8.20
CA LYS A 101 15.49 16.34 -6.89
C LYS A 101 14.32 15.43 -6.53
N VAL A 102 13.10 15.97 -6.52
CA VAL A 102 11.93 15.25 -6.01
C VAL A 102 11.47 14.10 -6.91
N PHE A 103 11.59 14.25 -8.25
CA PHE A 103 11.32 13.14 -9.17
C PHE A 103 12.36 12.03 -9.06
N THR A 104 13.62 12.35 -8.80
CA THR A 104 14.65 11.33 -8.51
C THR A 104 14.34 10.60 -7.20
N GLN A 105 13.98 11.32 -6.14
CA GLN A 105 13.57 10.72 -4.86
C GLN A 105 12.34 9.83 -5.01
N GLY A 106 11.35 10.29 -5.78
CA GLY A 106 10.15 9.53 -6.10
C GLY A 106 10.46 8.23 -6.84
N ALA A 107 11.35 8.27 -7.84
CA ALA A 107 11.77 7.08 -8.58
C ALA A 107 12.49 6.05 -7.68
N VAL A 108 13.37 6.50 -6.81
CA VAL A 108 14.04 5.64 -5.81
C VAL A 108 13.01 5.03 -4.86
N SER A 109 12.09 5.83 -4.34
CA SER A 109 11.01 5.37 -3.45
C SER A 109 10.12 4.35 -4.14
N PHE A 110 9.74 4.60 -5.40
CA PHE A 110 8.99 3.64 -6.21
C PHE A 110 9.71 2.30 -6.30
N GLY A 111 10.98 2.30 -6.72
CA GLY A 111 11.77 1.08 -6.87
C GLY A 111 11.84 0.25 -5.59
N PHE A 112 12.18 0.86 -4.46
CA PHE A 112 12.21 0.18 -3.17
C PHE A 112 10.84 -0.33 -2.73
N ASN A 113 9.80 0.49 -2.88
CA ASN A 113 8.46 0.11 -2.43
C ASN A 113 7.88 -1.05 -3.23
N ILE A 114 8.00 -1.07 -4.57
CA ILE A 114 7.46 -2.18 -5.37
C ILE A 114 8.10 -3.53 -5.01
N VAL A 115 9.39 -3.54 -4.69
CA VAL A 115 10.10 -4.76 -4.26
C VAL A 115 9.65 -5.17 -2.86
N MET A 116 9.72 -4.24 -1.90
CA MET A 116 9.40 -4.53 -0.50
C MET A 116 7.93 -4.87 -0.29
N VAL A 117 7.03 -4.13 -0.93
CA VAL A 117 5.58 -4.41 -0.84
C VAL A 117 5.23 -5.66 -1.64
N GLY A 118 5.84 -5.86 -2.81
CA GLY A 118 5.63 -7.06 -3.63
C GLY A 118 6.00 -8.33 -2.89
N ILE A 119 7.16 -8.38 -2.29
CA ILE A 119 7.66 -9.58 -1.56
C ILE A 119 6.98 -9.70 -0.20
N LEU A 120 7.23 -8.74 0.70
CA LEU A 120 6.75 -8.84 2.09
C LEU A 120 5.23 -8.71 2.19
N GLY A 121 4.60 -7.89 1.34
CA GLY A 121 3.15 -7.79 1.25
C GLY A 121 2.52 -9.11 0.83
N SER A 122 3.06 -9.76 -0.20
CA SER A 122 2.58 -11.08 -0.63
C SER A 122 2.72 -12.14 0.45
N ILE A 123 3.85 -12.15 1.18
CA ILE A 123 4.08 -13.08 2.30
C ILE A 123 3.07 -12.83 3.42
N LEU A 124 2.88 -11.58 3.84
CA LEU A 124 1.96 -11.23 4.92
C LEU A 124 0.52 -11.58 4.57
N ILE A 125 0.08 -11.27 3.34
CA ILE A 125 -1.28 -11.60 2.86
C ILE A 125 -1.48 -13.12 2.78
N ALA A 126 -0.48 -13.86 2.26
CA ALA A 126 -0.53 -15.32 2.20
C ALA A 126 -0.60 -15.95 3.60
N THR A 127 0.18 -15.42 4.54
CA THR A 127 0.16 -15.87 5.94
C THR A 127 -1.21 -15.60 6.58
N TYR A 128 -1.74 -14.39 6.40
CA TYR A 128 -3.07 -14.05 6.88
C TYR A 128 -4.16 -14.96 6.29
N ALA A 129 -4.14 -15.19 4.98
CA ALA A 129 -5.12 -16.07 4.33
C ALA A 129 -5.12 -17.49 4.93
N LYS A 130 -3.94 -18.03 5.27
CA LYS A 130 -3.82 -19.35 5.91
C LYS A 130 -4.45 -19.43 7.30
N THR A 131 -4.62 -18.30 8.00
CA THR A 131 -5.28 -18.27 9.31
C THR A 131 -6.81 -18.26 9.20
N ARG A 132 -7.35 -18.15 7.96
CA ARG A 132 -8.78 -18.10 7.73
C ARG A 132 -9.34 -19.49 7.43
N VAL A 133 -10.50 -19.79 8.02
CA VAL A 133 -11.22 -21.03 7.79
C VAL A 133 -12.21 -20.80 6.64
N LYS A 134 -12.28 -21.71 5.67
CA LYS A 134 -13.28 -21.64 4.60
C LYS A 134 -14.69 -21.61 5.18
N LYS A 135 -15.54 -20.69 4.70
CA LYS A 135 -16.97 -20.71 5.01
C LYS A 135 -17.55 -22.10 4.70
N GLY A 136 -18.20 -22.72 5.68
CA GLY A 136 -18.80 -24.05 5.54
C GLY A 136 -17.88 -25.24 5.86
N SER A 137 -16.62 -25.02 6.24
CA SER A 137 -15.74 -26.14 6.64
C SER A 137 -16.04 -26.68 8.05
N LEU A 138 -16.79 -25.92 8.85
CA LEU A 138 -17.21 -26.31 10.21
C LEU A 138 -18.59 -27.00 10.23
N ASP A 139 -19.29 -27.09 9.08
CA ASP A 139 -20.60 -27.73 8.97
C ASP A 139 -20.54 -29.26 8.72
N ARG A 140 -19.37 -29.87 8.95
CA ARG A 140 -19.15 -31.31 8.67
C ARG A 140 -18.79 -32.15 9.91
N GLU A 141 -19.27 -31.79 11.08
CA GLU A 141 -19.23 -32.66 12.25
C GLU A 141 -20.66 -33.03 12.69
#